data_ed60330e6d312242a15f97ad34c6064e
#
_entry.id   ed60330e6d312242a15f97ad34c6064e
#
_cell.length_a   1.000
_cell.length_b   1.000
_cell.length_c   1.000
_cell.angle_alpha   90.00
_cell.angle_beta   90.00
_cell.angle_gamma   90.00
#
_symmetry.space_group_name_H-M   'P 1'
#
loop_
_entity.id
_entity.type
_entity.pdbx_description
1 polymer ?
#
loop_
_entity_poly.entity_id
_entity_poly.type
_entity_poly.pdbx_seq_one_letter_code
_entity_poly.pdbx_strand_id
1 'polypeptide(L)'
;FPFFPYFFPDFFLFFFRANIVDIMFVGEEGELEAFEKLMKPFVETWDATDLSDDVLQISRLSGNDGIVTAGKVQYVAQGGNFIDHGFKHVGPMSVLETILRYEYLWIRIRVQGGAYGAFANFYDDGNMIFCSYRDPNLLETLNVYKELPQYLRDFTLTDREMLKYIIGTMSSLDLPMTPALRGPRAMGMYFSGAKLEDKVEFRKQVIACKPEDIVALADVVEPVLNDNHICTMGNEQKIKDAGNVFDNIVSLG
;
A
#
# COMPACT_ATOMS: atom_id res chain seq x y z
N PHE A 1 14.31 -27.59 19.77
CA PHE A 1 12.94 -27.56 19.22
C PHE A 1 12.71 -28.85 18.44
N PRO A 2 11.99 -29.87 18.95
CA PRO A 2 11.84 -31.16 18.28
C PRO A 2 10.59 -31.28 17.37
N PHE A 3 9.94 -30.17 16.96
CA PHE A 3 8.70 -30.21 16.18
C PHE A 3 8.84 -29.84 14.68
N PHE A 4 10.05 -29.53 14.20
CA PHE A 4 10.27 -29.01 12.85
C PHE A 4 10.43 -30.03 11.70
N PRO A 5 10.73 -31.33 11.89
CA PRO A 5 10.99 -32.23 10.75
C PRO A 5 9.73 -32.73 10.02
N TYR A 6 8.56 -32.68 10.63
CA TYR A 6 7.35 -33.29 10.04
C TYR A 6 6.43 -32.30 9.29
N PHE A 7 6.61 -31.00 9.50
CA PHE A 7 5.77 -29.98 8.87
C PHE A 7 6.39 -29.43 7.56
N PHE A 8 7.69 -29.56 7.40
CA PHE A 8 8.43 -28.95 6.28
C PHE A 8 8.25 -29.65 4.92
N PRO A 9 8.22 -30.99 4.79
CA PRO A 9 8.06 -31.63 3.49
C PRO A 9 6.71 -31.34 2.83
N ASP A 10 5.60 -31.43 3.59
CA ASP A 10 4.27 -31.19 3.05
C ASP A 10 4.03 -29.71 2.76
N PHE A 11 4.57 -28.81 3.57
CA PHE A 11 4.54 -27.36 3.32
C PHE A 11 5.34 -27.00 2.05
N PHE A 12 6.53 -27.55 1.88
CA PHE A 12 7.32 -27.36 0.67
C PHE A 12 6.63 -27.94 -0.57
N LEU A 13 6.07 -29.14 -0.48
CA LEU A 13 5.31 -29.77 -1.57
C LEU A 13 4.06 -28.98 -1.94
N PHE A 14 3.45 -28.28 -1.00
CA PHE A 14 2.30 -27.40 -1.27
C PHE A 14 2.69 -26.13 -2.04
N PHE A 15 3.85 -25.52 -1.73
CA PHE A 15 4.27 -24.23 -2.31
C PHE A 15 5.14 -24.36 -3.57
N PHE A 16 5.84 -25.48 -3.75
CA PHE A 16 6.74 -25.70 -4.90
C PHE A 16 6.16 -26.71 -5.87
N ARG A 17 5.04 -26.34 -6.49
CA ARG A 17 4.44 -27.13 -7.59
C ARG A 17 4.70 -26.44 -8.92
N ALA A 18 4.96 -27.26 -9.96
CA ALA A 18 5.30 -26.74 -11.28
C ALA A 18 4.22 -25.85 -11.91
N ASN A 19 2.96 -26.03 -11.52
CA ASN A 19 1.80 -25.29 -12.03
C ASN A 19 1.46 -24.00 -11.26
N ILE A 20 2.13 -23.69 -10.14
CA ILE A 20 1.92 -22.47 -9.34
C ILE A 20 3.18 -21.64 -9.14
N VAL A 21 4.27 -21.99 -9.81
CA VAL A 21 5.54 -21.26 -9.71
C VAL A 21 5.84 -20.55 -11.02
N ASP A 22 5.99 -19.24 -10.94
CA ASP A 22 6.51 -18.42 -12.02
C ASP A 22 7.98 -18.09 -11.77
N ILE A 23 8.82 -18.30 -12.79
CA ILE A 23 10.24 -18.06 -12.70
C ILE A 23 10.60 -16.83 -13.53
N MET A 24 11.16 -15.83 -12.87
CA MET A 24 11.64 -14.62 -13.53
C MET A 24 13.15 -14.70 -13.76
N PHE A 25 13.57 -14.46 -14.99
CA PHE A 25 14.97 -14.29 -15.35
C PHE A 25 15.27 -12.84 -15.75
N VAL A 26 16.38 -12.32 -15.28
CA VAL A 26 16.91 -11.01 -15.65
C VAL A 26 18.37 -11.19 -16.04
N GLY A 27 18.68 -11.09 -17.32
CA GLY A 27 20.00 -11.28 -17.88
C GLY A 27 20.11 -10.72 -19.29
N GLU A 28 21.20 -11.02 -19.98
CA GLU A 28 21.38 -10.65 -21.37
C GLU A 28 20.65 -11.63 -22.31
N GLU A 29 20.32 -11.16 -23.53
CA GLU A 29 19.52 -11.94 -24.48
C GLU A 29 20.08 -13.33 -24.78
N GLY A 30 21.41 -13.46 -24.87
CA GLY A 30 22.08 -14.74 -25.10
C GLY A 30 22.11 -15.70 -23.92
N GLU A 31 21.73 -15.27 -22.71
CA GLU A 31 21.77 -16.07 -21.50
C GLU A 31 20.44 -16.77 -21.21
N LEU A 32 19.33 -16.31 -21.81
CA LEU A 32 17.99 -16.85 -21.56
C LEU A 32 17.91 -18.34 -21.93
N GLU A 33 18.41 -18.73 -23.10
CA GLU A 33 18.40 -20.12 -23.56
C GLU A 33 19.21 -21.05 -22.64
N ALA A 34 20.36 -20.57 -22.16
CA ALA A 34 21.18 -21.31 -21.21
C ALA A 34 20.47 -21.46 -19.85
N PHE A 35 19.79 -20.42 -19.40
CA PHE A 35 18.99 -20.44 -18.18
C PHE A 35 17.80 -21.41 -18.29
N GLU A 36 17.03 -21.36 -19.38
CA GLU A 36 15.91 -22.28 -19.62
C GLU A 36 16.37 -23.74 -19.63
N LYS A 37 17.48 -24.03 -20.31
CA LYS A 37 18.08 -25.39 -20.38
C LYS A 37 18.49 -25.86 -18.99
N LEU A 38 18.98 -24.99 -18.12
CA LEU A 38 19.37 -25.32 -16.76
C LEU A 38 18.12 -25.52 -15.84
N MET A 39 17.12 -24.68 -15.99
CA MET A 39 15.94 -24.69 -15.11
C MET A 39 14.93 -25.79 -15.46
N LYS A 40 14.82 -26.15 -16.74
CA LYS A 40 13.83 -27.14 -17.19
C LYS A 40 13.93 -28.48 -16.44
N PRO A 41 15.09 -29.15 -16.31
CA PRO A 41 15.20 -30.39 -15.55
C PRO A 41 14.85 -30.22 -14.07
N PHE A 42 15.11 -29.03 -13.49
CA PHE A 42 14.81 -28.73 -12.10
C PHE A 42 13.31 -28.60 -11.88
N VAL A 43 12.60 -27.86 -12.74
CA VAL A 43 11.14 -27.70 -12.68
C VAL A 43 10.41 -29.03 -12.94
N GLU A 44 10.93 -29.87 -13.83
CA GLU A 44 10.37 -31.21 -14.12
C GLU A 44 10.40 -32.15 -12.90
N THR A 45 11.18 -31.85 -11.87
CA THR A 45 11.18 -32.61 -10.60
C THR A 45 10.05 -32.23 -9.66
N TRP A 46 9.34 -31.13 -9.94
CA TRP A 46 8.26 -30.65 -9.09
C TRP A 46 6.93 -31.33 -9.41
N ASP A 47 6.13 -31.54 -8.38
CA ASP A 47 4.79 -32.10 -8.55
C ASP A 47 3.92 -31.13 -9.39
N ALA A 48 3.26 -31.67 -10.42
CA ALA A 48 2.36 -30.93 -11.30
C ALA A 48 0.88 -31.24 -11.03
N THR A 49 0.55 -31.83 -9.88
CA THR A 49 -0.84 -32.11 -9.52
C THR A 49 -1.62 -30.82 -9.40
N ASP A 50 -2.72 -30.70 -10.13
CA ASP A 50 -3.62 -29.56 -10.01
C ASP A 50 -4.11 -29.42 -8.56
N LEU A 51 -3.94 -28.22 -8.03
CA LEU A 51 -4.69 -27.81 -6.87
C LEU A 51 -6.16 -27.72 -7.34
N SER A 52 -7.02 -28.50 -6.72
CA SER A 52 -8.47 -28.28 -6.86
C SER A 52 -8.77 -26.79 -6.68
N ASP A 53 -9.81 -26.26 -7.35
CA ASP A 53 -10.29 -24.87 -7.30
C ASP A 53 -10.70 -24.40 -5.88
N ASP A 54 -10.04 -24.90 -4.85
CA ASP A 54 -10.18 -24.43 -3.47
C ASP A 54 -9.63 -23.01 -3.37
N VAL A 55 -10.45 -22.08 -3.82
CA VAL A 55 -10.23 -20.65 -3.58
C VAL A 55 -10.23 -20.44 -2.07
N LEU A 56 -9.10 -20.04 -1.56
CA LEU A 56 -8.94 -19.69 -0.15
C LEU A 56 -9.93 -18.55 0.16
N GLN A 57 -11.04 -18.87 0.82
CA GLN A 57 -11.98 -17.86 1.27
C GLN A 57 -11.38 -17.14 2.47
N ILE A 58 -10.74 -16.01 2.20
CA ILE A 58 -10.26 -15.13 3.26
C ILE A 58 -11.45 -14.29 3.73
N SER A 59 -11.93 -14.57 4.94
CA SER A 59 -12.89 -13.70 5.61
C SER A 59 -12.21 -12.37 5.92
N ARG A 60 -12.79 -11.25 5.50
CA ARG A 60 -12.35 -9.94 5.99
C ARG A 60 -12.55 -9.92 7.50
N LEU A 61 -11.50 -9.60 8.25
CA LEU A 61 -11.63 -9.32 9.67
C LEU A 61 -12.49 -8.06 9.81
N SER A 62 -13.49 -8.13 10.68
CA SER A 62 -14.36 -7.00 10.97
C SER A 62 -13.90 -6.31 12.25
N GLY A 63 -13.99 -4.99 12.26
CA GLY A 63 -13.70 -4.16 13.43
C GLY A 63 -12.32 -3.51 13.40
N ASN A 64 -12.13 -2.62 14.33
CA ASN A 64 -10.90 -1.86 14.53
C ASN A 64 -10.01 -2.56 15.55
N ASP A 65 -8.71 -2.65 15.23
CA ASP A 65 -7.76 -3.38 16.07
C ASP A 65 -6.76 -2.45 16.76
N GLY A 66 -6.66 -2.59 18.07
CA GLY A 66 -5.61 -2.02 18.91
C GLY A 66 -4.60 -3.08 19.33
N ILE A 67 -3.39 -3.01 18.79
CA ILE A 67 -2.30 -3.95 19.10
C ILE A 67 -1.39 -3.34 20.16
N VAL A 68 -1.43 -3.88 21.35
CA VAL A 68 -0.68 -3.37 22.51
C VAL A 68 0.76 -3.86 22.48
N THR A 69 1.68 -2.93 22.69
CA THR A 69 3.12 -3.19 22.86
C THR A 69 3.67 -2.45 24.05
N ALA A 70 4.87 -2.84 24.50
CA ALA A 70 5.62 -2.13 25.55
C ALA A 70 6.20 -0.78 25.07
N GLY A 71 6.00 -0.40 23.82
CA GLY A 71 6.50 0.83 23.23
C GLY A 71 5.83 2.09 23.81
N LYS A 72 6.48 3.25 23.63
CA LYS A 72 5.93 4.56 24.03
C LYS A 72 5.31 5.33 22.87
N VAL A 73 5.47 4.83 21.65
CA VAL A 73 5.00 5.46 20.41
C VAL A 73 3.98 4.57 19.73
N GLN A 74 3.17 5.19 18.88
CA GLN A 74 2.12 4.54 18.10
C GLN A 74 2.50 4.43 16.63
N TYR A 75 1.87 3.47 15.98
CA TYR A 75 1.78 3.30 14.53
C TYR A 75 0.30 3.34 14.21
N VAL A 76 -0.21 4.49 13.77
CA VAL A 76 -1.64 4.70 13.59
C VAL A 76 -1.97 4.58 12.11
N ALA A 77 -2.81 3.62 11.76
CA ALA A 77 -3.27 3.42 10.41
C ALA A 77 -4.80 3.54 10.32
N GLN A 78 -5.26 4.21 9.27
CA GLN A 78 -6.66 4.23 8.86
C GLN A 78 -6.73 4.12 7.34
N GLY A 79 -7.67 3.36 6.80
CA GLY A 79 -7.82 3.18 5.37
C GLY A 79 -9.08 2.44 4.98
N GLY A 80 -9.14 2.05 3.72
CA GLY A 80 -10.25 1.30 3.13
C GLY A 80 -10.05 1.18 1.63
N ASN A 81 -11.12 0.86 0.90
CA ASN A 81 -11.04 0.65 -0.54
C ASN A 81 -11.99 1.59 -1.28
N PHE A 82 -11.45 2.51 -2.09
CA PHE A 82 -12.26 3.46 -2.84
C PHE A 82 -13.02 2.84 -4.04
N ILE A 83 -12.63 1.63 -4.50
CA ILE A 83 -13.38 0.92 -5.54
C ILE A 83 -14.72 0.45 -5.00
N ASP A 84 -14.81 0.09 -3.72
CA ASP A 84 -16.08 -0.28 -3.07
C ASP A 84 -17.09 0.90 -3.07
N HIS A 85 -16.61 2.13 -3.19
CA HIS A 85 -17.40 3.36 -3.36
C HIS A 85 -17.58 3.79 -4.82
N GLY A 86 -17.18 2.95 -5.78
CA GLY A 86 -17.38 3.21 -7.23
C GLY A 86 -16.31 4.08 -7.88
N PHE A 87 -15.23 4.41 -7.19
CA PHE A 87 -14.12 5.20 -7.73
C PHE A 87 -13.05 4.32 -8.38
N LYS A 88 -12.17 4.94 -9.16
CA LYS A 88 -11.04 4.29 -9.82
C LYS A 88 -9.74 4.99 -9.47
N HIS A 89 -8.64 4.26 -9.54
CA HIS A 89 -7.31 4.84 -9.39
C HIS A 89 -6.99 5.77 -10.55
N VAL A 90 -6.65 7.02 -10.25
CA VAL A 90 -6.39 8.09 -11.25
C VAL A 90 -5.13 8.88 -10.91
N GLY A 91 -4.48 9.45 -11.94
CA GLY A 91 -3.23 10.19 -11.79
C GLY A 91 -3.21 11.29 -10.71
N PRO A 92 -4.28 12.09 -10.53
CA PRO A 92 -4.37 13.07 -9.44
C PRO A 92 -4.17 12.50 -8.03
N MET A 93 -4.48 11.21 -7.78
CA MET A 93 -4.24 10.57 -6.48
C MET A 93 -2.74 10.53 -6.14
N SER A 94 -1.87 10.21 -7.11
CA SER A 94 -0.42 10.25 -6.87
C SER A 94 0.13 11.67 -6.65
N VAL A 95 -0.50 12.67 -7.27
CA VAL A 95 -0.17 14.08 -6.99
C VAL A 95 -0.59 14.45 -5.57
N LEU A 96 -1.79 14.01 -5.14
CA LEU A 96 -2.27 14.18 -3.77
C LEU A 96 -1.32 13.51 -2.76
N GLU A 97 -0.84 12.29 -3.00
CA GLU A 97 0.16 11.65 -2.13
C GLU A 97 1.39 12.54 -1.91
N THR A 98 1.87 13.16 -3.00
CA THR A 98 3.00 14.08 -2.93
C THR A 98 2.67 15.33 -2.11
N ILE A 99 1.48 15.92 -2.32
CA ILE A 99 1.01 17.08 -1.55
C ILE A 99 0.89 16.72 -0.06
N LEU A 100 0.22 15.64 0.26
CA LEU A 100 0.02 15.20 1.65
C LEU A 100 1.32 14.93 2.38
N ARG A 101 2.29 14.35 1.68
CA ARG A 101 3.62 14.01 2.22
C ARG A 101 4.42 15.25 2.63
N TYR A 102 4.30 16.37 1.91
CA TYR A 102 5.13 17.57 2.16
C TYR A 102 4.37 18.68 2.87
N GLU A 103 3.04 18.72 2.78
CA GLU A 103 2.21 19.76 3.35
C GLU A 103 1.39 19.24 4.53
N TYR A 104 0.25 18.63 4.29
CA TYR A 104 -0.76 18.37 5.30
C TYR A 104 -0.29 17.41 6.40
N LEU A 105 0.08 16.18 6.03
CA LEU A 105 0.48 15.16 7.00
C LEU A 105 1.83 15.51 7.65
N TRP A 106 2.77 16.04 6.85
CA TRP A 106 4.04 16.46 7.36
C TRP A 106 3.90 17.57 8.43
N ILE A 107 3.12 18.60 8.15
CA ILE A 107 2.94 19.72 9.07
C ILE A 107 2.17 19.29 10.30
N ARG A 108 1.01 18.64 10.13
CA ARG A 108 0.08 18.32 11.21
C ARG A 108 0.57 17.19 12.11
N ILE A 109 1.07 16.11 11.53
CA ILE A 109 1.43 14.89 12.27
C ILE A 109 2.90 14.90 12.67
N ARG A 110 3.81 15.27 11.76
CA ARG A 110 5.23 15.26 12.08
C ARG A 110 5.70 16.52 12.79
N VAL A 111 5.51 17.71 12.19
CA VAL A 111 6.07 18.95 12.74
C VAL A 111 5.34 19.37 14.01
N GLN A 112 4.02 19.40 13.99
CA GLN A 112 3.20 19.81 15.12
C GLN A 112 2.97 18.64 16.09
N GLY A 113 2.70 17.44 15.59
CA GLY A 113 2.38 16.25 16.38
C GLY A 113 3.61 15.53 16.94
N GLY A 114 4.80 15.72 16.38
CA GLY A 114 6.04 15.09 16.85
C GLY A 114 6.27 13.65 16.37
N ALA A 115 5.50 13.15 15.43
CA ALA A 115 5.72 11.85 14.82
C ALA A 115 7.03 11.82 14.02
N TYR A 116 7.63 10.64 13.87
CA TYR A 116 8.82 10.48 13.02
C TYR A 116 8.48 10.62 11.54
N GLY A 117 7.31 10.16 11.13
CA GLY A 117 6.81 10.30 9.76
C GLY A 117 5.31 10.06 9.65
N ALA A 118 4.73 10.52 8.56
CA ALA A 118 3.36 10.25 8.16
C ALA A 118 3.28 10.17 6.64
N PHE A 119 2.42 9.33 6.13
CA PHE A 119 2.24 9.11 4.70
C PHE A 119 0.82 8.66 4.37
N ALA A 120 0.45 8.89 3.12
CA ALA A 120 -0.75 8.36 2.50
C ALA A 120 -0.34 7.63 1.22
N ASN A 121 -1.04 6.54 0.90
CA ASN A 121 -0.85 5.81 -0.35
C ASN A 121 -2.21 5.47 -0.94
N PHE A 122 -2.31 5.58 -2.27
CA PHE A 122 -3.45 5.17 -3.07
C PHE A 122 -2.97 4.12 -4.06
N TYR A 123 -3.48 2.91 -3.96
CA TYR A 123 -3.04 1.77 -4.76
C TYR A 123 -4.00 1.51 -5.92
N ASP A 124 -3.50 0.89 -6.98
CA ASP A 124 -4.26 0.55 -8.19
C ASP A 124 -5.32 -0.54 -7.95
N ASP A 125 -5.20 -1.31 -6.88
CA ASP A 125 -6.19 -2.27 -6.38
C ASP A 125 -7.35 -1.60 -5.60
N GLY A 126 -7.33 -0.27 -5.47
CA GLY A 126 -8.35 0.52 -4.76
C GLY A 126 -8.05 0.78 -3.30
N ASN A 127 -7.04 0.16 -2.72
CA ASN A 127 -6.70 0.40 -1.34
C ASN A 127 -6.16 1.82 -1.14
N MET A 128 -6.67 2.49 -0.10
CA MET A 128 -6.20 3.79 0.36
C MET A 128 -5.83 3.67 1.83
N ILE A 129 -4.62 4.11 2.19
CA ILE A 129 -4.10 3.98 3.55
C ILE A 129 -3.42 5.28 3.98
N PHE A 130 -3.78 5.75 5.16
CA PHE A 130 -3.08 6.79 5.91
C PHE A 130 -2.36 6.16 7.08
N CYS A 131 -1.08 6.50 7.26
CA CYS A 131 -0.28 5.95 8.35
C CYS A 131 0.58 7.02 9.02
N SER A 132 0.74 6.92 10.34
CA SER A 132 1.81 7.58 11.07
C SER A 132 2.81 6.56 11.64
N TYR A 133 4.05 6.99 11.76
CA TYR A 133 5.16 6.16 12.15
C TYR A 133 5.88 6.75 13.36
N ARG A 134 5.99 5.94 14.44
CA ARG A 134 6.59 6.36 15.72
C ARG A 134 5.97 7.67 16.22
N ASP A 135 4.65 7.67 16.32
CA ASP A 135 3.81 8.80 16.65
C ASP A 135 3.58 8.84 18.18
N PRO A 136 3.84 9.97 18.86
CA PRO A 136 3.47 10.12 20.26
C PRO A 136 1.96 10.25 20.48
N ASN A 137 1.19 10.52 19.43
CA ASN A 137 -0.25 10.76 19.46
C ASN A 137 -1.02 9.57 18.86
N LEU A 138 -2.31 9.47 19.18
CA LEU A 138 -3.25 8.50 18.61
C LEU A 138 -4.52 9.21 18.14
N LEU A 139 -5.31 9.72 19.08
CA LEU A 139 -6.58 10.35 18.76
C LEU A 139 -6.41 11.64 17.96
N GLU A 140 -5.40 12.43 18.27
CA GLU A 140 -5.07 13.64 17.54
C GLU A 140 -4.71 13.32 16.08
N THR A 141 -3.97 12.24 15.85
CA THR A 141 -3.61 11.79 14.51
C THR A 141 -4.82 11.28 13.73
N LEU A 142 -5.69 10.50 14.36
CA LEU A 142 -6.96 10.08 13.74
C LEU A 142 -7.84 11.30 13.40
N ASN A 143 -7.84 12.32 14.25
CA ASN A 143 -8.56 13.56 13.94
C ASN A 143 -7.96 14.29 12.73
N VAL A 144 -6.63 14.30 12.57
CA VAL A 144 -5.99 14.84 11.36
C VAL A 144 -6.45 14.11 10.12
N TYR A 145 -6.57 12.78 10.13
CA TYR A 145 -7.09 12.03 8.99
C TYR A 145 -8.56 12.41 8.71
N LYS A 146 -9.39 12.51 9.74
CA LYS A 146 -10.80 12.87 9.63
C LYS A 146 -11.03 14.28 9.06
N GLU A 147 -10.13 15.23 9.32
CA GLU A 147 -10.20 16.59 8.82
C GLU A 147 -9.74 16.74 7.36
N LEU A 148 -9.10 15.71 6.79
CA LEU A 148 -8.52 15.77 5.45
C LEU A 148 -9.53 16.09 4.33
N PRO A 149 -10.76 15.54 4.28
CA PRO A 149 -11.71 15.91 3.24
C PRO A 149 -12.04 17.41 3.23
N GLN A 150 -12.15 18.03 4.41
CA GLN A 150 -12.37 19.48 4.48
C GLN A 150 -11.15 20.26 4.00
N TYR A 151 -9.94 19.84 4.39
CA TYR A 151 -8.70 20.43 3.88
C TYR A 151 -8.65 20.38 2.34
N LEU A 152 -9.06 19.26 1.73
CA LEU A 152 -9.09 19.13 0.27
C LEU A 152 -10.13 20.06 -0.37
N ARG A 153 -11.29 20.25 0.23
CA ARG A 153 -12.32 21.19 -0.28
C ARG A 153 -11.87 22.65 -0.21
N ASP A 154 -11.08 22.99 0.79
CA ASP A 154 -10.52 24.32 0.97
C ASP A 154 -9.16 24.50 0.24
N PHE A 155 -8.72 23.47 -0.48
CA PHE A 155 -7.42 23.45 -1.10
C PHE A 155 -7.29 24.46 -2.24
N THR A 156 -6.27 25.29 -2.16
CA THR A 156 -5.98 26.29 -3.18
C THR A 156 -4.49 26.34 -3.45
N LEU A 157 -4.10 26.23 -4.70
CA LEU A 157 -2.71 26.41 -5.16
C LEU A 157 -2.69 27.26 -6.42
N THR A 158 -1.58 27.97 -6.59
CA THR A 158 -1.26 28.57 -7.88
C THR A 158 -0.76 27.49 -8.86
N ASP A 159 -0.86 27.73 -10.17
CA ASP A 159 -0.32 26.83 -11.20
C ASP A 159 1.16 26.51 -10.99
N ARG A 160 1.93 27.49 -10.50
CA ARG A 160 3.36 27.29 -10.21
C ARG A 160 3.61 26.33 -9.05
N GLU A 161 2.80 26.37 -8.03
CA GLU A 161 2.89 25.44 -6.90
C GLU A 161 2.44 24.05 -7.31
N MET A 162 1.36 23.96 -8.08
CA MET A 162 0.86 22.70 -8.63
C MET A 162 1.93 22.00 -9.49
N LEU A 163 2.64 22.77 -10.33
CA LEU A 163 3.72 22.26 -11.17
C LEU A 163 4.85 21.61 -10.35
N LYS A 164 5.17 22.12 -9.16
CA LYS A 164 6.19 21.50 -8.27
C LYS A 164 5.77 20.08 -7.84
N TYR A 165 4.50 19.91 -7.46
CA TYR A 165 3.98 18.60 -7.03
C TYR A 165 3.90 17.62 -8.20
N ILE A 166 3.48 18.08 -9.38
CA ILE A 166 3.48 17.28 -10.61
C ILE A 166 4.90 16.80 -10.95
N ILE A 167 5.89 17.69 -10.91
CA ILE A 167 7.31 17.34 -11.17
C ILE A 167 7.80 16.34 -10.11
N GLY A 168 7.50 16.55 -8.82
CA GLY A 168 7.87 15.65 -7.75
C GLY A 168 7.26 14.26 -7.94
N THR A 169 5.99 14.20 -8.30
CA THR A 169 5.26 12.97 -8.59
C THR A 169 5.85 12.23 -9.79
N MET A 170 6.09 12.92 -10.89
CA MET A 170 6.71 12.33 -12.09
C MET A 170 8.11 11.81 -11.80
N SER A 171 8.91 12.54 -11.02
CA SER A 171 10.24 12.08 -10.59
C SER A 171 10.19 10.77 -9.79
N SER A 172 9.16 10.57 -9.00
CA SER A 172 8.94 9.32 -8.24
C SER A 172 8.46 8.17 -9.13
N LEU A 173 7.59 8.46 -10.12
CA LEU A 173 7.07 7.47 -11.06
C LEU A 173 8.15 6.98 -12.06
N ASP A 174 9.09 7.85 -12.42
CA ASP A 174 10.10 7.60 -13.44
C ASP A 174 11.51 7.40 -12.85
N LEU A 175 11.59 6.85 -11.65
CA LEU A 175 12.87 6.50 -11.02
C LEU A 175 13.69 5.59 -11.94
N PRO A 176 14.98 5.91 -12.18
CA PRO A 176 15.88 5.04 -12.90
C PRO A 176 15.96 3.67 -12.25
N MET A 177 15.74 2.62 -13.03
CA MET A 177 15.76 1.25 -12.52
C MET A 177 16.97 0.49 -13.05
N THR A 178 17.66 -0.20 -12.13
CA THR A 178 18.64 -1.22 -12.51
C THR A 178 17.94 -2.42 -13.15
N PRO A 179 18.62 -3.26 -13.92
CA PRO A 179 18.05 -4.51 -14.45
C PRO A 179 17.39 -5.36 -13.34
N ALA A 180 18.03 -5.47 -12.19
CA ALA A 180 17.51 -6.20 -11.04
C ALA A 180 16.16 -5.66 -10.50
N LEU A 181 15.87 -4.37 -10.66
CA LEU A 181 14.59 -3.78 -10.26
C LEU A 181 13.53 -3.87 -11.38
N ARG A 182 13.98 -3.94 -12.65
CA ARG A 182 13.05 -4.09 -13.79
C ARG A 182 12.33 -5.42 -13.80
N GLY A 183 13.03 -6.50 -13.42
CA GLY A 183 12.45 -7.84 -13.36
C GLY A 183 11.25 -7.93 -12.43
N PRO A 184 11.38 -7.68 -11.10
CA PRO A 184 10.26 -7.70 -10.18
C PRO A 184 9.10 -6.78 -10.61
N ARG A 185 9.40 -5.62 -11.20
CA ARG A 185 8.37 -4.73 -11.73
C ARG A 185 7.64 -5.33 -12.93
N ALA A 186 8.34 -5.97 -13.86
CA ALA A 186 7.74 -6.66 -15.00
C ALA A 186 6.87 -7.83 -14.54
N MET A 187 7.33 -8.59 -13.55
CA MET A 187 6.59 -9.67 -12.93
C MET A 187 5.31 -9.17 -12.23
N GLY A 188 5.40 -8.08 -11.46
CA GLY A 188 4.22 -7.44 -10.87
C GLY A 188 3.21 -6.98 -11.93
N MET A 189 3.66 -6.44 -13.07
CA MET A 189 2.77 -6.09 -14.19
C MET A 189 2.12 -7.32 -14.82
N TYR A 190 2.86 -8.41 -14.98
CA TYR A 190 2.35 -9.66 -15.51
C TYR A 190 1.22 -10.21 -14.63
N PHE A 191 1.43 -10.31 -13.33
CA PHE A 191 0.41 -10.81 -12.39
C PHE A 191 -0.80 -9.89 -12.24
N SER A 192 -0.60 -8.57 -12.26
CA SER A 192 -1.72 -7.60 -12.19
C SER A 192 -2.46 -7.43 -13.52
N GLY A 193 -1.96 -7.99 -14.63
CA GLY A 193 -2.49 -7.74 -15.96
C GLY A 193 -2.32 -6.30 -16.47
N ALA A 194 -1.49 -5.48 -15.79
CA ALA A 194 -1.28 -4.08 -16.11
C ALA A 194 -0.56 -3.93 -17.46
N LYS A 195 -1.10 -3.07 -18.33
CA LYS A 195 -0.54 -2.79 -19.66
C LYS A 195 0.32 -1.53 -19.65
N LEU A 196 1.21 -1.44 -20.62
CA LEU A 196 2.05 -0.24 -20.77
C LEU A 196 1.20 0.98 -21.10
N GLU A 197 0.15 0.80 -21.90
CA GLU A 197 -0.79 1.85 -22.30
C GLU A 197 -1.47 2.48 -21.08
N ASP A 198 -1.86 1.68 -20.09
CA ASP A 198 -2.49 2.15 -18.84
C ASP A 198 -1.52 3.05 -18.06
N LYS A 199 -0.25 2.66 -18.01
CA LYS A 199 0.80 3.45 -17.36
C LYS A 199 1.09 4.77 -18.09
N VAL A 200 1.04 4.76 -19.41
CA VAL A 200 1.19 5.97 -20.22
C VAL A 200 0.02 6.92 -19.99
N GLU A 201 -1.19 6.38 -19.97
CA GLU A 201 -2.40 7.18 -19.72
C GLU A 201 -2.40 7.76 -18.29
N PHE A 202 -2.03 6.96 -17.29
CA PHE A 202 -1.89 7.43 -15.92
C PHE A 202 -0.90 8.60 -15.80
N ARG A 203 0.25 8.53 -16.47
CA ARG A 203 1.22 9.64 -16.51
C ARG A 203 0.66 10.90 -17.15
N LYS A 204 -0.14 10.77 -18.22
CA LYS A 204 -0.81 11.93 -18.83
C LYS A 204 -1.77 12.59 -17.85
N GLN A 205 -2.50 11.80 -17.07
CA GLN A 205 -3.39 12.32 -16.02
C GLN A 205 -2.61 13.06 -14.93
N VAL A 206 -1.45 12.53 -14.50
CA VAL A 206 -0.56 13.22 -13.55
C VAL A 206 -0.09 14.56 -14.11
N ILE A 207 0.37 14.59 -15.37
CA ILE A 207 0.87 15.83 -16.00
C ILE A 207 -0.24 16.85 -16.20
N ALA A 208 -1.46 16.40 -16.50
CA ALA A 208 -2.63 17.27 -16.73
C ALA A 208 -3.34 17.69 -15.45
N CYS A 209 -2.91 17.21 -14.28
CA CYS A 209 -3.57 17.44 -13.00
C CYS A 209 -3.64 18.93 -12.64
N LYS A 210 -4.81 19.37 -12.19
CA LYS A 210 -5.10 20.74 -11.79
C LYS A 210 -5.51 20.80 -10.32
N PRO A 211 -5.50 22.00 -9.71
CA PRO A 211 -6.01 22.15 -8.33
C PRO A 211 -7.43 21.61 -8.13
N GLU A 212 -8.32 21.80 -9.10
CA GLU A 212 -9.71 21.33 -9.04
C GLU A 212 -9.79 19.80 -8.98
N ASP A 213 -8.86 19.08 -9.63
CA ASP A 213 -8.80 17.62 -9.57
C ASP A 213 -8.43 17.14 -8.16
N ILE A 214 -7.57 17.88 -7.45
CA ILE A 214 -7.21 17.60 -6.04
C ILE A 214 -8.41 17.86 -5.13
N VAL A 215 -9.13 18.97 -5.33
CA VAL A 215 -10.37 19.28 -4.57
C VAL A 215 -11.39 18.16 -4.75
N ALA A 216 -11.58 17.65 -5.97
CA ALA A 216 -12.52 16.57 -6.26
C ALA A 216 -12.19 15.26 -5.53
N LEU A 217 -10.93 15.03 -5.17
CA LEU A 217 -10.54 13.86 -4.38
C LEU A 217 -11.09 13.85 -2.95
N ALA A 218 -11.62 14.96 -2.45
CA ALA A 218 -12.35 14.96 -1.19
C ALA A 218 -13.52 13.96 -1.21
N ASP A 219 -14.22 13.86 -2.35
CA ASP A 219 -15.36 12.95 -2.52
C ASP A 219 -14.94 11.47 -2.60
N VAL A 220 -13.66 11.19 -2.90
CA VAL A 220 -13.08 9.85 -2.83
C VAL A 220 -12.63 9.51 -1.41
N VAL A 221 -11.95 10.45 -0.76
CA VAL A 221 -11.33 10.25 0.55
C VAL A 221 -12.37 10.14 1.67
N GLU A 222 -13.38 10.99 1.64
CA GLU A 222 -14.37 11.09 2.72
C GLU A 222 -15.16 9.79 2.96
N PRO A 223 -15.78 9.13 1.97
CA PRO A 223 -16.51 7.89 2.22
C PRO A 223 -15.59 6.79 2.75
N VAL A 224 -14.36 6.65 2.24
CA VAL A 224 -13.41 5.65 2.71
C VAL A 224 -12.98 5.89 4.17
N LEU A 225 -12.77 7.15 4.56
CA LEU A 225 -12.50 7.47 5.98
C LEU A 225 -13.70 7.25 6.88
N ASN A 226 -14.92 7.44 6.35
CA ASN A 226 -16.17 7.21 7.08
C ASN A 226 -16.47 5.72 7.30
N ASP A 227 -15.89 4.80 6.50
CA ASP A 227 -15.93 3.35 6.78
C ASP A 227 -15.23 3.02 8.10
N ASN A 228 -14.36 3.92 8.56
CA ASN A 228 -13.72 3.89 9.88
C ASN A 228 -12.93 2.61 10.16
N HIS A 229 -12.17 2.11 9.19
CA HIS A 229 -11.28 0.98 9.37
C HIS A 229 -9.94 1.44 9.93
N ILE A 230 -9.71 1.14 11.20
CA ILE A 230 -8.55 1.60 11.98
C ILE A 230 -7.76 0.41 12.52
N CYS A 231 -6.45 0.48 12.38
CA CYS A 231 -5.53 -0.42 13.06
C CYS A 231 -4.41 0.40 13.69
N THR A 232 -4.19 0.22 14.98
CA THR A 232 -3.10 0.91 15.70
C THR A 232 -2.28 -0.07 16.48
N MET A 233 -0.96 0.01 16.34
CA MET A 233 -0.02 -0.71 17.20
C MET A 233 0.73 0.29 18.08
N GLY A 234 0.76 0.08 19.39
CA GLY A 234 1.46 1.04 20.26
C GLY A 234 1.28 0.84 21.74
N ASN A 235 1.39 1.96 22.45
CA ASN A 235 1.38 1.99 23.91
C ASN A 235 0.02 1.53 24.47
N GLU A 236 0.08 0.64 25.44
CA GLU A 236 -1.09 0.06 26.10
C GLU A 236 -2.05 1.11 26.65
N GLN A 237 -1.52 2.11 27.37
CA GLN A 237 -2.37 3.14 27.99
C GLN A 237 -3.05 4.00 26.93
N LYS A 238 -2.34 4.42 25.88
CA LYS A 238 -2.92 5.19 24.78
C LYS A 238 -4.04 4.45 24.04
N ILE A 239 -3.86 3.15 23.81
CA ILE A 239 -4.88 2.31 23.16
C ILE A 239 -6.10 2.16 24.07
N LYS A 240 -5.91 1.93 25.37
CA LYS A 240 -7.01 1.86 26.35
C LYS A 240 -7.74 3.19 26.50
N ASP A 241 -7.01 4.31 26.54
CA ASP A 241 -7.57 5.66 26.68
C ASP A 241 -8.34 6.10 25.41
N ALA A 242 -8.10 5.44 24.27
CA ALA A 242 -8.85 5.70 23.03
C ALA A 242 -10.32 5.24 23.12
N GLY A 243 -10.71 4.53 24.17
CA GLY A 243 -12.10 4.16 24.45
C GLY A 243 -12.69 3.25 23.36
N ASN A 244 -13.78 3.68 22.75
CA ASN A 244 -14.55 2.88 21.79
C ASN A 244 -13.99 2.94 20.34
N VAL A 245 -12.74 3.35 20.15
CA VAL A 245 -12.10 3.36 18.81
C VAL A 245 -11.83 1.93 18.34
N PHE A 246 -11.47 1.04 19.24
CA PHE A 246 -11.06 -0.33 18.92
C PHE A 246 -12.13 -1.33 19.40
N ASP A 247 -12.51 -2.21 18.47
CA ASP A 247 -13.40 -3.35 18.77
C ASP A 247 -12.61 -4.50 19.40
N ASN A 248 -11.35 -4.65 19.01
CA ASN A 248 -10.46 -5.68 19.52
C ASN A 248 -9.16 -5.05 20.07
N ILE A 249 -8.73 -5.50 21.23
CA ILE A 249 -7.43 -5.14 21.82
C ILE A 249 -6.62 -6.41 22.02
N VAL A 250 -5.49 -6.52 21.31
CA VAL A 250 -4.62 -7.70 21.32
C VAL A 250 -3.24 -7.31 21.85
N SER A 251 -2.68 -8.10 22.76
CA SER A 251 -1.32 -7.92 23.25
C SER A 251 -0.35 -8.80 22.45
N LEU A 252 0.69 -8.17 21.91
CA LEU A 252 1.87 -8.89 21.44
C LEU A 252 2.77 -9.05 22.66
N GLY A 253 2.67 -10.18 23.33
CA GLY A 253 3.32 -10.55 24.58
C GLY A 253 4.76 -10.07 24.80
#